data_4e47ecfea7ae4483aeee4d3a34ace235
#
_entry.id   4e47ecfea7ae4483aeee4d3a34ace235
#
_cell.length_a   1.000
_cell.length_b   1.000
_cell.length_c   1.000
_cell.angle_alpha   90.00
_cell.angle_beta   90.00
_cell.angle_gamma   90.00
#
_symmetry.space_group_name_H-M   'P 1'
#
loop_
_entity.id
_entity.type
_entity.pdbx_description
1 polymer ?
#
loop_
_entity_poly.entity_id
_entity_poly.type
_entity_poly.pdbx_seq_one_letter_code
_entity_poly.pdbx_strand_id
1 'polypeptide(L)'
;MTRRAKVIGALDLVVAVLVIRFFALPAFLGLESDSPPDLVVGDRASASIAAVLERGQEPTGETEVEAEQVEVATPIQLDSIDGPWAIAGDSVAGYRVFKDFVGASEFEAVGRTSSVFGDLAIEGTTVAEAFFSVDIATVLSDDDRRDAQFRGPVLSADIYPFANFTLTSPIELSATATEGGEVTVDVTGELRLRGVTNEVEFPLTARLVGDEVQVAGSIDVVFADYGITPPSTPVIVVRDEGVIEFSLFFEMADVA
;
A
#
# COMPACT_ATOMS: atom_id res chain seq x y z
N MET A 1 59.25 -9.14 21.53
CA MET A 1 58.04 -8.29 21.45
C MET A 1 57.70 -8.10 19.99
N THR A 2 56.83 -8.95 19.44
CA THR A 2 56.46 -8.96 18.02
C THR A 2 55.03 -8.43 17.88
N ARG A 3 54.89 -7.22 17.34
CA ARG A 3 53.60 -6.62 17.00
C ARG A 3 53.00 -7.37 15.82
N ARG A 4 51.95 -8.16 16.06
CA ARG A 4 51.09 -8.67 15.00
C ARG A 4 50.15 -7.56 14.53
N ALA A 5 50.42 -6.92 13.39
CA ALA A 5 49.46 -6.08 12.68
C ALA A 5 48.35 -6.99 12.14
N LYS A 6 47.12 -6.77 12.59
CA LYS A 6 45.92 -7.39 11.96
C LYS A 6 45.75 -6.72 10.61
N VAL A 7 45.96 -7.46 9.54
CA VAL A 7 45.54 -7.09 8.19
C VAL A 7 44.02 -7.27 8.15
N ILE A 8 43.30 -6.18 8.29
CA ILE A 8 41.85 -6.16 7.95
C ILE A 8 41.80 -6.32 6.44
N GLY A 9 41.24 -7.42 5.99
CA GLY A 9 41.28 -7.77 4.57
C GLY A 9 40.54 -6.73 3.71
N ALA A 10 41.13 -6.38 2.56
CA ALA A 10 40.56 -5.44 1.60
C ALA A 10 39.12 -5.82 1.16
N LEU A 11 38.74 -7.09 1.33
CA LEU A 11 37.41 -7.61 1.03
C LEU A 11 36.35 -7.08 2.00
N ASP A 12 36.68 -6.99 3.31
CA ASP A 12 35.74 -6.48 4.32
C ASP A 12 35.48 -4.97 4.15
N LEU A 13 36.49 -4.24 3.68
CA LEU A 13 36.37 -2.81 3.40
C LEU A 13 35.51 -2.56 2.16
N VAL A 14 35.63 -3.38 1.11
CA VAL A 14 34.85 -3.28 -0.14
C VAL A 14 33.37 -3.61 0.12
N VAL A 15 33.08 -4.63 0.92
CA VAL A 15 31.70 -4.96 1.30
C VAL A 15 31.09 -3.85 2.15
N ALA A 16 31.81 -3.30 3.12
CA ALA A 16 31.34 -2.19 3.94
C ALA A 16 31.08 -0.92 3.08
N VAL A 17 31.96 -0.60 2.14
CA VAL A 17 31.81 0.55 1.22
C VAL A 17 30.65 0.33 0.25
N LEU A 18 30.44 -0.91 -0.25
CA LEU A 18 29.30 -1.25 -1.11
C LEU A 18 27.96 -1.16 -0.36
N VAL A 19 27.90 -1.64 0.88
CA VAL A 19 26.72 -1.53 1.73
C VAL A 19 26.42 -0.07 2.07
N ILE A 20 27.44 0.72 2.42
CA ILE A 20 27.28 2.15 2.69
C ILE A 20 26.83 2.92 1.45
N ARG A 21 27.39 2.60 0.27
CA ARG A 21 27.03 3.29 -0.97
C ARG A 21 25.63 2.95 -1.48
N PHE A 22 25.10 1.77 -1.09
CA PHE A 22 23.82 1.26 -1.56
C PHE A 22 22.63 1.66 -0.69
N PHE A 23 22.86 1.84 0.63
CA PHE A 23 21.78 2.05 1.60
C PHE A 23 21.91 3.33 2.44
N ALA A 24 23.13 3.90 2.57
CA ALA A 24 23.37 5.03 3.46
C ALA A 24 23.63 6.36 2.74
N LEU A 25 23.85 6.37 1.42
CA LEU A 25 24.17 7.60 0.71
C LEU A 25 23.03 8.65 0.75
N PRO A 26 21.75 8.27 0.61
CA PRO A 26 20.65 9.23 0.74
C PRO A 26 20.56 9.87 2.13
N ALA A 27 20.74 9.09 3.18
CA ALA A 27 20.66 9.57 4.56
C ALA A 27 21.85 10.46 4.95
N PHE A 28 23.04 10.16 4.42
CA PHE A 28 24.24 10.94 4.72
C PHE A 28 24.23 12.32 4.01
N LEU A 29 23.49 12.47 2.93
CA LEU A 29 23.36 13.72 2.17
C LEU A 29 22.20 14.61 2.66
N GLY A 30 21.51 14.24 3.76
CA GLY A 30 20.41 15.02 4.30
C GLY A 30 19.20 15.08 3.37
N LEU A 31 19.08 14.13 2.44
CA LEU A 31 17.87 13.93 1.66
C LEU A 31 16.82 13.39 2.63
N GLU A 32 15.91 14.24 3.06
CA GLU A 32 14.71 13.82 3.75
C GLU A 32 14.04 12.75 2.89
N SER A 33 13.71 11.64 3.50
CA SER A 33 12.90 10.60 2.86
C SER A 33 11.50 11.19 2.68
N ASP A 34 11.27 11.82 1.53
CA ASP A 34 9.96 12.33 1.15
C ASP A 34 9.11 11.12 0.74
N SER A 35 8.60 10.41 1.75
CA SER A 35 7.74 9.25 1.52
C SER A 35 6.48 9.69 0.80
N PRO A 36 5.97 8.93 -0.18
CA PRO A 36 4.67 9.22 -0.76
C PRO A 36 3.64 9.30 0.37
N PRO A 37 2.69 10.23 0.27
CA PRO A 37 1.61 10.33 1.26
C PRO A 37 0.86 9.01 1.39
N ASP A 38 0.20 8.82 2.55
CA ASP A 38 -0.73 7.71 2.74
C ASP A 38 -1.86 7.80 1.72
N LEU A 39 -2.41 6.64 1.34
CA LEU A 39 -3.56 6.60 0.45
C LEU A 39 -4.80 7.11 1.17
N VAL A 40 -5.47 8.10 0.57
CA VAL A 40 -6.74 8.65 1.07
C VAL A 40 -7.84 8.46 0.04
N VAL A 41 -9.08 8.69 0.47
CA VAL A 41 -10.26 8.59 -0.40
C VAL A 41 -10.12 9.51 -1.61
N GLY A 42 -10.21 8.91 -2.80
CA GLY A 42 -10.09 9.61 -4.08
C GLY A 42 -8.70 9.60 -4.71
N ASP A 43 -7.69 8.99 -4.05
CA ASP A 43 -6.37 8.80 -4.65
C ASP A 43 -6.41 7.74 -5.76
N ARG A 44 -6.13 8.17 -6.99
CA ARG A 44 -6.17 7.29 -8.16
C ARG A 44 -4.82 6.62 -8.44
N ALA A 45 -4.87 5.43 -9.01
CA ALA A 45 -3.71 4.57 -9.25
C ALA A 45 -2.57 5.27 -10.01
N SER A 46 -2.87 5.99 -11.07
CA SER A 46 -1.85 6.63 -11.93
C SER A 46 -0.97 7.60 -11.16
N ALA A 47 -1.59 8.52 -10.38
CA ALA A 47 -0.85 9.50 -9.57
C ALA A 47 -0.11 8.83 -8.41
N SER A 48 -0.76 7.89 -7.73
CA SER A 48 -0.22 7.22 -6.55
C SER A 48 0.97 6.31 -6.87
N ILE A 49 0.94 5.61 -8.00
CA ILE A 49 2.05 4.76 -8.46
C ILE A 49 3.20 5.63 -8.97
N ALA A 50 2.92 6.70 -9.72
CA ALA A 50 3.93 7.65 -10.18
C ALA A 50 4.71 8.24 -9.00
N ALA A 51 4.03 8.68 -7.94
CA ALA A 51 4.65 9.20 -6.73
C ALA A 51 5.60 8.20 -6.02
N VAL A 52 5.39 6.89 -6.19
CA VAL A 52 6.33 5.86 -5.69
C VAL A 52 7.55 5.75 -6.60
N LEU A 53 7.35 5.75 -7.93
CA LEU A 53 8.41 5.48 -8.91
C LEU A 53 9.35 6.67 -9.11
N GLU A 54 8.87 7.91 -8.99
CA GLU A 54 9.67 9.13 -9.19
C GLU A 54 10.82 9.28 -8.19
N ARG A 55 10.73 8.65 -7.03
CA ARG A 55 11.81 8.67 -6.03
C ARG A 55 13.10 7.97 -6.45
N GLY A 56 13.03 7.03 -7.37
CA GLY A 56 14.20 6.35 -7.93
C GLY A 56 14.97 7.17 -8.96
N GLN A 57 14.48 8.35 -9.35
CA GLN A 57 15.08 9.22 -10.35
C GLN A 57 15.61 10.49 -9.68
N GLU A 58 16.88 10.83 -9.92
CA GLU A 58 17.44 12.12 -9.50
C GLU A 58 16.65 13.26 -10.18
N PRO A 59 16.39 14.38 -9.48
CA PRO A 59 15.56 15.47 -10.01
C PRO A 59 16.27 16.16 -11.17
N THR A 60 15.83 15.89 -12.38
CA THR A 60 16.16 16.67 -13.56
C THR A 60 14.95 17.53 -13.94
N GLY A 61 14.96 18.79 -13.48
CA GLY A 61 14.19 19.88 -14.08
C GLY A 61 12.76 20.02 -13.58
N GLU A 62 12.49 21.20 -13.07
CA GLU A 62 11.16 21.70 -12.74
C GLU A 62 10.20 21.51 -13.91
N THR A 63 9.18 20.68 -13.70
CA THR A 63 7.98 20.70 -14.54
C THR A 63 6.85 21.24 -13.67
N GLU A 64 6.50 22.48 -13.93
CA GLU A 64 5.32 23.14 -13.41
C GLU A 64 4.10 22.29 -13.82
N VAL A 65 3.51 21.58 -12.87
CA VAL A 65 2.25 20.84 -13.08
C VAL A 65 1.15 21.88 -13.04
N GLU A 66 0.68 22.27 -14.22
CA GLU A 66 -0.53 23.08 -14.39
C GLU A 66 -1.69 22.32 -13.71
N ALA A 67 -2.26 22.92 -12.68
CA ALA A 67 -3.41 22.37 -11.97
C ALA A 67 -4.59 22.33 -12.95
N GLU A 68 -4.86 21.16 -13.50
CA GLU A 68 -6.06 20.89 -14.27
C GLU A 68 -7.26 21.10 -13.35
N GLN A 69 -8.09 22.07 -13.69
CA GLN A 69 -9.31 22.36 -12.97
C GLN A 69 -10.21 21.13 -13.05
N VAL A 70 -10.39 20.47 -11.92
CA VAL A 70 -11.38 19.40 -11.78
C VAL A 70 -12.74 20.04 -12.04
N GLU A 71 -13.29 19.75 -13.21
CA GLU A 71 -14.65 20.09 -13.58
C GLU A 71 -15.55 19.39 -12.55
N VAL A 72 -16.22 20.18 -11.72
CA VAL A 72 -17.15 19.65 -10.72
C VAL A 72 -18.28 18.97 -11.48
N ALA A 73 -18.19 17.66 -11.62
CA ALA A 73 -19.25 16.84 -12.19
C ALA A 73 -20.55 17.11 -11.42
N THR A 74 -21.60 17.43 -12.12
CA THR A 74 -22.96 17.56 -11.55
C THR A 74 -23.29 16.23 -10.87
N PRO A 75 -23.68 16.20 -9.58
CA PRO A 75 -23.99 14.95 -8.92
C PRO A 75 -25.12 14.24 -9.66
N ILE A 76 -24.80 13.12 -10.25
CA ILE A 76 -25.80 12.17 -10.76
C ILE A 76 -26.33 11.51 -9.49
N GLN A 77 -27.58 11.80 -9.15
CA GLN A 77 -28.26 11.11 -8.05
C GLN A 77 -28.60 9.70 -8.55
N LEU A 78 -27.96 8.68 -8.02
CA LEU A 78 -28.41 7.31 -8.18
C LEU A 78 -29.79 7.18 -7.52
N ASP A 79 -30.74 6.57 -8.23
CA ASP A 79 -32.08 6.28 -7.70
C ASP A 79 -31.98 5.28 -6.51
N SER A 80 -30.91 4.48 -6.46
CA SER A 80 -30.58 3.54 -5.37
C SER A 80 -29.10 3.18 -5.40
N ILE A 81 -28.51 2.95 -4.25
CA ILE A 81 -27.16 2.35 -4.11
C ILE A 81 -27.23 0.82 -3.94
N ASP A 82 -28.43 0.26 -3.91
CA ASP A 82 -28.71 -1.15 -3.70
C ASP A 82 -28.28 -1.99 -4.90
N GLY A 83 -27.53 -3.05 -4.67
CA GLY A 83 -27.05 -3.96 -5.71
C GLY A 83 -25.57 -4.30 -5.64
N PRO A 84 -25.05 -5.02 -6.65
CA PRO A 84 -23.65 -5.39 -6.75
C PRO A 84 -22.80 -4.25 -7.32
N TRP A 85 -21.59 -4.12 -6.78
CA TRP A 85 -20.59 -3.15 -7.19
C TRP A 85 -19.27 -3.87 -7.48
N ALA A 86 -18.58 -3.50 -8.53
CA ALA A 86 -17.30 -4.07 -8.92
C ALA A 86 -16.18 -3.04 -8.81
N ILE A 87 -14.97 -3.49 -8.48
CA ILE A 87 -13.78 -2.63 -8.43
C ILE A 87 -13.49 -2.06 -9.81
N ALA A 88 -13.33 -0.73 -9.88
CA ALA A 88 -12.96 0.01 -11.08
C ALA A 88 -11.43 0.11 -11.27
N GLY A 89 -10.99 0.38 -12.51
CA GLY A 89 -9.60 0.31 -12.94
C GLY A 89 -8.64 1.33 -12.29
N ASP A 90 -9.15 2.39 -11.67
CA ASP A 90 -8.34 3.41 -11.01
C ASP A 90 -7.99 3.08 -9.54
N SER A 91 -8.42 1.93 -9.05
CA SER A 91 -8.11 1.44 -7.71
C SER A 91 -6.63 1.18 -7.52
N VAL A 92 -6.14 1.43 -6.31
CA VAL A 92 -4.74 1.22 -5.93
C VAL A 92 -4.66 0.58 -4.55
N ALA A 93 -3.72 -0.34 -4.39
CA ALA A 93 -3.35 -0.90 -3.10
C ALA A 93 -1.82 -1.02 -3.01
N GLY A 94 -1.32 -1.09 -1.78
CA GLY A 94 0.11 -1.18 -1.57
C GLY A 94 0.51 -1.52 -0.15
N TYR A 95 1.79 -1.35 0.12
CA TYR A 95 2.35 -1.53 1.45
C TYR A 95 3.22 -0.34 1.84
N ARG A 96 3.34 -0.11 3.14
CA ARG A 96 4.29 0.79 3.78
C ARG A 96 5.02 0.04 4.89
N VAL A 97 6.35 0.05 4.86
CA VAL A 97 7.19 -0.65 5.84
C VAL A 97 8.29 0.28 6.33
N PHE A 98 8.52 0.28 7.63
CA PHE A 98 9.48 1.13 8.31
C PHE A 98 10.81 0.41 8.52
N LYS A 99 11.90 1.14 8.34
CA LYS A 99 13.27 0.67 8.53
C LYS A 99 14.03 1.61 9.44
N ASP A 100 14.74 1.05 10.40
CA ASP A 100 15.60 1.78 11.29
C ASP A 100 17.08 1.53 10.93
N PHE A 101 17.86 2.60 10.77
CA PHE A 101 19.30 2.52 10.64
C PHE A 101 19.95 2.69 12.00
N VAL A 102 20.99 1.90 12.28
CA VAL A 102 21.77 2.05 13.50
C VAL A 102 22.46 3.43 13.50
N GLY A 103 21.90 4.36 14.29
CA GLY A 103 22.44 5.72 14.47
C GLY A 103 21.92 6.78 13.49
N ALA A 104 20.86 6.52 12.75
CA ALA A 104 20.25 7.46 11.82
C ALA A 104 18.72 7.41 11.86
N SER A 105 18.08 8.25 11.02
CA SER A 105 16.63 8.42 10.95
C SER A 105 15.90 7.18 10.43
N GLU A 106 14.61 7.11 10.72
CA GLU A 106 13.64 6.19 10.17
C GLU A 106 13.45 6.41 8.66
N PHE A 107 13.32 5.32 7.92
CA PHE A 107 13.02 5.32 6.49
C PHE A 107 11.81 4.46 6.20
N GLU A 108 11.00 4.91 5.26
CA GLU A 108 9.87 4.17 4.76
C GLU A 108 10.19 3.50 3.42
N ALA A 109 9.62 2.33 3.22
CA ALA A 109 9.57 1.65 1.93
C ALA A 109 8.11 1.50 1.52
N VAL A 110 7.73 2.07 0.41
CA VAL A 110 6.37 2.03 -0.13
C VAL A 110 6.39 1.31 -1.47
N GLY A 111 5.41 0.43 -1.68
CA GLY A 111 5.18 -0.22 -2.96
C GLY A 111 3.69 -0.22 -3.26
N ARG A 112 3.29 0.00 -4.53
CA ARG A 112 1.89 0.14 -4.95
C ARG A 112 1.62 -0.63 -6.24
N THR A 113 0.34 -0.99 -6.44
CA THR A 113 -0.17 -1.61 -7.67
C THR A 113 -1.60 -1.19 -7.93
N SER A 114 -1.99 -1.17 -9.21
CA SER A 114 -3.39 -1.07 -9.65
C SER A 114 -4.03 -2.42 -9.98
N SER A 115 -3.30 -3.52 -9.85
CA SER A 115 -3.87 -4.86 -10.06
C SER A 115 -4.68 -5.29 -8.83
N VAL A 116 -5.82 -4.65 -8.66
CA VAL A 116 -6.79 -4.89 -7.59
C VAL A 116 -8.09 -5.36 -8.22
N PHE A 117 -8.69 -6.41 -7.67
CA PHE A 117 -9.92 -7.03 -8.14
C PHE A 117 -10.86 -7.23 -6.97
N GLY A 118 -12.15 -7.20 -7.20
CA GLY A 118 -13.13 -7.50 -6.18
C GLY A 118 -14.47 -6.88 -6.42
N ASP A 119 -15.34 -7.11 -5.48
CA ASP A 119 -16.73 -6.69 -5.52
C ASP A 119 -17.25 -6.43 -4.11
N LEU A 120 -18.35 -5.72 -4.03
CA LEU A 120 -19.17 -5.59 -2.84
C LEU A 120 -20.65 -5.63 -3.22
N ALA A 121 -21.49 -6.02 -2.25
CA ALA A 121 -22.94 -6.01 -2.40
C ALA A 121 -23.56 -5.11 -1.33
N ILE A 122 -24.41 -4.18 -1.76
CA ILE A 122 -25.22 -3.34 -0.88
C ILE A 122 -26.66 -3.85 -0.94
N GLU A 123 -27.23 -4.14 0.23
CA GLU A 123 -28.63 -4.53 0.41
C GLU A 123 -29.34 -3.43 1.23
N GLY A 124 -30.12 -2.59 0.55
CA GLY A 124 -30.73 -1.41 1.16
C GLY A 124 -29.69 -0.40 1.67
N THR A 125 -29.42 -0.38 2.95
CA THR A 125 -28.41 0.49 3.58
C THR A 125 -27.27 -0.31 4.24
N THR A 126 -27.13 -1.59 3.91
CA THR A 126 -26.13 -2.46 4.51
C THR A 126 -25.16 -2.96 3.45
N VAL A 127 -23.85 -2.79 3.64
CA VAL A 127 -22.86 -3.54 2.87
C VAL A 127 -22.85 -4.96 3.43
N ALA A 128 -23.52 -5.86 2.73
CA ALA A 128 -23.72 -7.25 3.17
C ALA A 128 -22.47 -8.10 2.94
N GLU A 129 -21.81 -7.90 1.82
CA GLU A 129 -20.62 -8.62 1.39
C GLU A 129 -19.60 -7.66 0.78
N ALA A 130 -18.32 -7.91 1.02
CA ALA A 130 -17.22 -7.25 0.30
C ALA A 130 -16.01 -8.18 0.25
N PHE A 131 -15.39 -8.21 -0.92
CA PHE A 131 -14.16 -8.96 -1.18
C PHE A 131 -13.24 -8.13 -2.07
N PHE A 132 -11.95 -8.10 -1.75
CA PHE A 132 -10.94 -7.62 -2.69
C PHE A 132 -9.66 -8.45 -2.64
N SER A 133 -8.97 -8.48 -3.76
CA SER A 133 -7.77 -9.26 -4.01
C SER A 133 -6.74 -8.40 -4.72
N VAL A 134 -5.49 -8.48 -4.28
CA VAL A 134 -4.35 -7.74 -4.84
C VAL A 134 -3.34 -8.73 -5.41
N ASP A 135 -2.95 -8.54 -6.67
CA ASP A 135 -1.86 -9.32 -7.29
C ASP A 135 -0.51 -8.82 -6.76
N ILE A 136 0.10 -9.61 -5.88
CA ILE A 136 1.37 -9.29 -5.22
C ILE A 136 2.52 -9.19 -6.22
N ALA A 137 2.47 -9.93 -7.33
CA ALA A 137 3.54 -9.93 -8.33
C ALA A 137 3.67 -8.59 -9.07
N THR A 138 2.62 -7.78 -9.06
CA THR A 138 2.55 -6.50 -9.77
C THR A 138 2.90 -5.29 -8.90
N VAL A 139 3.13 -5.50 -7.60
CA VAL A 139 3.52 -4.42 -6.69
C VAL A 139 4.91 -3.91 -7.05
N LEU A 140 5.02 -2.59 -7.24
CA LEU A 140 6.24 -1.88 -7.60
C LEU A 140 6.59 -0.83 -6.55
N SER A 141 7.89 -0.70 -6.29
CA SER A 141 8.46 0.38 -5.48
C SER A 141 9.52 1.15 -6.28
N ASP A 142 10.21 2.07 -5.64
CA ASP A 142 11.35 2.83 -6.21
C ASP A 142 12.65 2.02 -6.33
N ASP A 143 12.66 0.71 -5.99
CA ASP A 143 13.85 -0.15 -6.00
C ASP A 143 13.50 -1.57 -6.47
N ASP A 144 13.95 -1.94 -7.67
CA ASP A 144 13.73 -3.26 -8.28
C ASP A 144 14.22 -4.44 -7.41
N ARG A 145 15.25 -4.22 -6.58
CA ARG A 145 15.76 -5.26 -5.67
C ARG A 145 14.85 -5.47 -4.49
N ARG A 146 14.25 -4.39 -3.99
CA ARG A 146 13.21 -4.46 -2.96
C ARG A 146 12.02 -5.23 -3.50
N ASP A 147 11.60 -4.92 -4.72
CA ASP A 147 10.50 -5.61 -5.39
C ASP A 147 10.80 -7.10 -5.56
N ALA A 148 12.01 -7.47 -5.95
CA ALA A 148 12.42 -8.86 -6.05
C ALA A 148 12.41 -9.57 -4.69
N GLN A 149 12.83 -8.89 -3.60
CA GLN A 149 12.78 -9.44 -2.25
C GLN A 149 11.34 -9.57 -1.75
N PHE A 150 10.51 -8.56 -1.99
CA PHE A 150 9.10 -8.55 -1.62
C PHE A 150 8.35 -9.73 -2.27
N ARG A 151 8.46 -9.87 -3.59
CA ARG A 151 7.80 -10.96 -4.33
C ARG A 151 8.36 -12.35 -4.00
N GLY A 152 9.66 -12.45 -3.79
CA GLY A 152 10.35 -13.72 -3.55
C GLY A 152 10.35 -14.13 -2.08
N PRO A 153 11.45 -13.92 -1.33
CA PRO A 153 11.62 -14.48 0.02
C PRO A 153 10.60 -13.95 1.05
N VAL A 154 10.08 -12.73 0.89
CA VAL A 154 9.15 -12.13 1.86
C VAL A 154 7.76 -12.72 1.71
N LEU A 155 7.13 -12.61 0.54
CA LEU A 155 5.73 -13.03 0.32
C LEU A 155 5.59 -14.35 -0.46
N SER A 156 6.65 -14.84 -1.13
CA SER A 156 6.59 -16.06 -1.96
C SER A 156 5.45 -16.00 -2.99
N ALA A 157 5.41 -14.92 -3.80
CA ALA A 157 4.32 -14.61 -4.72
C ALA A 157 4.07 -15.70 -5.78
N ASP A 158 5.08 -16.50 -6.14
CA ASP A 158 4.95 -17.68 -7.00
C ASP A 158 4.14 -18.83 -6.38
N ILE A 159 3.97 -18.85 -5.04
CA ILE A 159 3.15 -19.84 -4.32
C ILE A 159 1.84 -19.18 -3.85
N TYR A 160 1.92 -17.93 -3.41
CA TYR A 160 0.82 -17.14 -2.87
C TYR A 160 0.66 -15.83 -3.66
N PRO A 161 0.12 -15.89 -4.88
CA PRO A 161 0.10 -14.74 -5.80
C PRO A 161 -0.78 -13.60 -5.34
N PHE A 162 -1.74 -13.86 -4.45
CA PHE A 162 -2.73 -12.87 -4.05
C PHE A 162 -2.75 -12.64 -2.53
N ALA A 163 -2.94 -11.36 -2.15
CA ALA A 163 -3.43 -10.95 -0.84
C ALA A 163 -4.94 -10.71 -0.97
N ASN A 164 -5.73 -11.29 -0.06
CA ASN A 164 -7.19 -11.22 -0.11
C ASN A 164 -7.75 -10.66 1.19
N PHE A 165 -8.76 -9.81 1.07
CA PHE A 165 -9.61 -9.42 2.19
C PHE A 165 -11.04 -9.86 1.93
N THR A 166 -11.71 -10.35 2.97
CA THR A 166 -13.13 -10.74 2.95
C THR A 166 -13.83 -10.13 4.16
N LEU A 167 -14.88 -9.36 3.93
CA LEU A 167 -15.72 -8.82 5.00
C LEU A 167 -16.40 -9.96 5.76
N THR A 168 -16.35 -9.93 7.09
CA THR A 168 -17.01 -10.94 7.94
C THR A 168 -18.17 -10.39 8.76
N SER A 169 -18.24 -9.06 8.90
CA SER A 169 -19.34 -8.39 9.61
C SER A 169 -19.95 -7.34 8.68
N PRO A 170 -21.27 -7.39 8.40
CA PRO A 170 -21.94 -6.39 7.58
C PRO A 170 -21.76 -4.97 8.12
N ILE A 171 -21.71 -3.99 7.23
CA ILE A 171 -21.52 -2.57 7.56
C ILE A 171 -22.82 -1.82 7.33
N GLU A 172 -23.36 -1.20 8.39
CA GLU A 172 -24.54 -0.35 8.30
C GLU A 172 -24.15 1.05 7.81
N LEU A 173 -24.68 1.46 6.66
CA LEU A 173 -24.46 2.77 6.07
C LEU A 173 -25.34 3.82 6.77
N SER A 174 -24.71 4.91 7.22
CA SER A 174 -25.44 6.04 7.76
C SER A 174 -26.16 6.85 6.66
N ALA A 175 -27.14 7.67 7.03
CA ALA A 175 -27.77 8.59 6.10
C ALA A 175 -26.75 9.53 5.43
N THR A 176 -25.71 9.94 6.15
CA THR A 176 -24.60 10.76 5.60
C THR A 176 -23.90 10.03 4.44
N ALA A 177 -23.62 8.73 4.58
CA ALA A 177 -22.98 7.95 3.52
C ALA A 177 -23.86 7.87 2.27
N THR A 178 -25.15 7.62 2.43
CA THR A 178 -26.11 7.51 1.30
C THR A 178 -26.41 8.83 0.62
N GLU A 179 -26.15 9.96 1.30
CA GLU A 179 -26.28 11.32 0.75
C GLU A 179 -24.96 11.85 0.13
N GLY A 180 -23.94 11.01 -0.01
CA GLY A 180 -22.64 11.36 -0.61
C GLY A 180 -21.66 12.05 0.34
N GLY A 181 -21.97 12.09 1.63
CA GLY A 181 -21.03 12.57 2.66
C GLY A 181 -19.94 11.53 2.93
N GLU A 182 -18.77 12.02 3.33
CA GLU A 182 -17.68 11.16 3.77
C GLU A 182 -17.97 10.62 5.17
N VAL A 183 -17.76 9.30 5.36
CA VAL A 183 -17.96 8.61 6.63
C VAL A 183 -16.79 7.72 6.92
N THR A 184 -16.47 7.55 8.20
CA THR A 184 -15.49 6.55 8.66
C THR A 184 -16.22 5.51 9.50
N VAL A 185 -15.97 4.23 9.20
CA VAL A 185 -16.56 3.08 9.89
C VAL A 185 -15.47 2.08 10.25
N ASP A 186 -15.66 1.37 11.36
CA ASP A 186 -14.79 0.24 11.71
C ASP A 186 -15.24 -1.01 10.94
N VAL A 187 -14.30 -1.65 10.28
CA VAL A 187 -14.53 -2.81 9.42
C VAL A 187 -13.83 -4.03 10.03
N THR A 188 -14.58 -5.13 10.15
CA THR A 188 -14.05 -6.42 10.59
C THR A 188 -14.09 -7.42 9.44
N GLY A 189 -12.97 -8.09 9.20
CA GLY A 189 -12.86 -9.08 8.12
C GLY A 189 -11.68 -10.01 8.28
N GLU A 190 -11.53 -10.91 7.32
CA GLU A 190 -10.39 -11.82 7.22
C GLU A 190 -9.38 -11.31 6.18
N LEU A 191 -8.14 -11.10 6.60
CA LEU A 191 -7.00 -10.84 5.72
C LEU A 191 -6.22 -12.13 5.52
N ARG A 192 -6.13 -12.58 4.26
CA ARG A 192 -5.27 -13.68 3.87
C ARG A 192 -4.02 -13.17 3.18
N LEU A 193 -2.88 -13.38 3.80
CA LEU A 193 -1.57 -12.98 3.31
C LEU A 193 -0.60 -14.17 3.43
N ARG A 194 0.17 -14.46 2.36
CA ARG A 194 1.16 -15.56 2.33
C ARG A 194 0.57 -16.90 2.77
N GLY A 195 -0.70 -17.17 2.44
CA GLY A 195 -1.40 -18.43 2.76
C GLY A 195 -1.93 -18.52 4.20
N VAL A 196 -1.67 -17.54 5.06
CA VAL A 196 -2.21 -17.44 6.41
C VAL A 196 -3.40 -16.49 6.42
N THR A 197 -4.47 -16.83 7.13
CA THR A 197 -5.67 -16.00 7.29
C THR A 197 -5.82 -15.60 8.74
N ASN A 198 -5.95 -14.30 8.99
CA ASN A 198 -6.22 -13.75 10.33
C ASN A 198 -7.38 -12.77 10.25
N GLU A 199 -8.14 -12.67 11.35
CA GLU A 199 -9.12 -11.61 11.53
C GLU A 199 -8.41 -10.28 11.75
N VAL A 200 -8.92 -9.22 11.08
CA VAL A 200 -8.43 -7.86 11.20
C VAL A 200 -9.59 -6.90 11.41
N GLU A 201 -9.32 -5.83 12.17
CA GLU A 201 -10.25 -4.72 12.38
C GLU A 201 -9.51 -3.42 12.08
N PHE A 202 -10.11 -2.54 11.27
CA PHE A 202 -9.49 -1.29 10.86
C PHE A 202 -10.54 -0.23 10.50
N PRO A 203 -10.21 1.08 10.63
CA PRO A 203 -11.06 2.15 10.15
C PRO A 203 -11.01 2.24 8.61
N LEU A 204 -12.17 2.38 8.00
CA LEU A 204 -12.33 2.58 6.57
C LEU A 204 -13.11 3.87 6.35
N THR A 205 -12.59 4.75 5.51
CA THR A 205 -13.28 5.97 5.08
C THR A 205 -13.92 5.74 3.73
N ALA A 206 -15.18 6.10 3.58
CA ALA A 206 -15.96 5.92 2.37
C ALA A 206 -16.80 7.15 2.02
N ARG A 207 -17.04 7.35 0.73
CA ARG A 207 -17.99 8.34 0.20
C ARG A 207 -18.58 7.87 -1.13
N LEU A 208 -19.77 8.37 -1.45
CA LEU A 208 -20.40 8.22 -2.76
C LEU A 208 -20.19 9.51 -3.57
N VAL A 209 -19.63 9.40 -4.78
CA VAL A 209 -19.39 10.53 -5.69
C VAL A 209 -20.00 10.21 -7.04
N GLY A 210 -21.16 10.78 -7.34
CA GLY A 210 -21.93 10.42 -8.53
C GLY A 210 -22.42 8.96 -8.44
N ASP A 211 -21.94 8.13 -9.35
CA ASP A 211 -22.21 6.70 -9.46
C ASP A 211 -21.04 5.82 -8.99
N GLU A 212 -20.08 6.40 -8.31
CA GLU A 212 -18.87 5.72 -7.84
C GLU A 212 -18.80 5.71 -6.31
N VAL A 213 -18.62 4.56 -5.71
CA VAL A 213 -18.28 4.39 -4.30
C VAL A 213 -16.76 4.42 -4.16
N GLN A 214 -16.24 5.37 -3.40
CA GLN A 214 -14.82 5.53 -3.11
C GLN A 214 -14.55 5.13 -1.67
N VAL A 215 -13.57 4.24 -1.45
CA VAL A 215 -13.16 3.83 -0.12
C VAL A 215 -11.64 3.88 0.02
N ALA A 216 -11.16 4.26 1.21
CA ALA A 216 -9.75 4.15 1.56
C ALA A 216 -9.60 3.66 2.99
N GLY A 217 -8.51 2.95 3.23
CA GLY A 217 -8.18 2.43 4.55
C GLY A 217 -6.76 1.93 4.63
N SER A 218 -6.38 1.59 5.86
CA SER A 218 -5.09 0.98 6.16
C SER A 218 -5.26 -0.16 7.16
N ILE A 219 -4.52 -1.24 6.96
CA ILE A 219 -4.53 -2.43 7.81
C ILE A 219 -3.12 -2.61 8.37
N ASP A 220 -3.00 -2.56 9.69
CA ASP A 220 -1.75 -2.87 10.37
C ASP A 220 -1.47 -4.38 10.30
N VAL A 221 -0.25 -4.74 9.93
CA VAL A 221 0.16 -6.13 9.73
C VAL A 221 1.39 -6.42 10.59
N VAL A 222 1.23 -7.30 11.57
CA VAL A 222 2.36 -7.90 12.31
C VAL A 222 2.90 -9.07 11.49
N PHE A 223 4.14 -8.98 11.03
CA PHE A 223 4.71 -9.93 10.08
C PHE A 223 4.75 -11.37 10.59
N ALA A 224 5.02 -11.55 11.89
CA ALA A 224 5.06 -12.88 12.51
C ALA A 224 3.72 -13.62 12.41
N ASP A 225 2.58 -12.91 12.45
CA ASP A 225 1.24 -13.48 12.38
C ASP A 225 0.94 -14.10 11.00
N TYR A 226 1.71 -13.72 9.98
CA TYR A 226 1.62 -14.25 8.61
C TYR A 226 2.84 -15.09 8.21
N GLY A 227 3.68 -15.46 9.19
CA GLY A 227 4.90 -16.22 8.95
C GLY A 227 5.90 -15.49 8.05
N ILE A 228 5.86 -14.16 8.01
CA ILE A 228 6.78 -13.31 7.28
C ILE A 228 7.99 -13.02 8.16
N THR A 229 9.18 -13.17 7.60
CA THR A 229 10.43 -12.76 8.25
C THR A 229 10.99 -11.57 7.50
N PRO A 230 11.01 -10.37 8.11
CA PRO A 230 11.54 -9.19 7.45
C PRO A 230 13.04 -9.32 7.19
N PRO A 231 13.54 -8.87 6.02
CA PRO A 231 14.96 -8.89 5.73
C PRO A 231 15.69 -7.88 6.62
N SER A 232 16.65 -8.34 7.40
CA SER A 232 17.44 -7.48 8.28
C SER A 232 18.94 -7.69 8.04
N THR A 233 19.73 -6.64 8.25
CA THR A 233 21.18 -6.65 8.18
C THR A 233 21.76 -6.08 9.48
N PRO A 234 23.07 -6.20 9.76
CA PRO A 234 23.67 -5.62 10.97
C PRO A 234 23.51 -4.10 11.09
N VAL A 235 23.18 -3.39 10.01
CA VAL A 235 23.08 -1.92 9.97
C VAL A 235 21.67 -1.41 9.64
N ILE A 236 20.79 -2.29 9.15
CA ILE A 236 19.41 -1.96 8.78
C ILE A 236 18.49 -2.99 9.44
N VAL A 237 17.57 -2.51 10.24
CA VAL A 237 16.52 -3.33 10.86
C VAL A 237 15.19 -2.92 10.24
N VAL A 238 14.52 -3.84 9.58
CA VAL A 238 13.13 -3.67 9.17
C VAL A 238 12.26 -3.97 10.39
N ARG A 239 11.28 -3.13 10.70
CA ARG A 239 10.36 -3.36 11.82
C ARG A 239 9.59 -4.65 11.62
N ASP A 240 9.10 -5.22 12.71
CA ASP A 240 8.31 -6.47 12.68
C ASP A 240 6.85 -6.25 12.26
N GLU A 241 6.53 -5.04 11.82
CA GLU A 241 5.20 -4.61 11.41
C GLU A 241 5.27 -3.72 10.16
N GLY A 242 4.17 -3.64 9.45
CA GLY A 242 3.97 -2.78 8.30
C GLY A 242 2.49 -2.49 8.12
N VAL A 243 2.16 -1.69 7.11
CA VAL A 243 0.80 -1.27 6.79
C VAL A 243 0.47 -1.70 5.37
N ILE A 244 -0.71 -2.28 5.17
CA ILE A 244 -1.35 -2.39 3.86
C ILE A 244 -2.25 -1.17 3.73
N GLU A 245 -2.05 -0.37 2.68
CA GLU A 245 -2.87 0.80 2.37
C GLU A 245 -3.61 0.61 1.05
N PHE A 246 -4.82 1.16 0.94
CA PHE A 246 -5.60 1.08 -0.29
C PHE A 246 -6.52 2.28 -0.49
N SER A 247 -6.78 2.60 -1.76
CA SER A 247 -7.85 3.48 -2.22
C SER A 247 -8.56 2.78 -3.37
N LEU A 248 -9.81 2.40 -3.15
CA LEU A 248 -10.60 1.59 -4.09
C LEU A 248 -11.80 2.39 -4.59
N PHE A 249 -12.09 2.17 -5.86
CA PHE A 249 -13.21 2.75 -6.57
C PHE A 249 -14.13 1.61 -7.00
N PHE A 250 -15.41 1.73 -6.73
CA PHE A 250 -16.41 0.76 -7.13
C PHE A 250 -17.45 1.42 -8.02
N GLU A 251 -17.76 0.77 -9.10
CA GLU A 251 -18.84 1.13 -10.01
C GLU A 251 -19.94 0.06 -9.93
N MET A 252 -21.19 0.48 -10.12
CA MET A 252 -22.31 -0.47 -10.11
C MET A 252 -22.11 -1.50 -11.23
N ALA A 253 -22.16 -2.78 -10.86
CA ALA A 253 -22.01 -3.85 -11.83
C ALA A 253 -23.28 -4.02 -12.67
N ASP A 254 -23.12 -4.13 -13.99
CA ASP A 254 -24.24 -4.46 -14.86
C ASP A 254 -24.79 -5.85 -14.53
N VAL A 255 -26.04 -5.91 -14.12
CA VAL A 255 -26.75 -7.19 -13.93
C VAL A 255 -27.19 -7.67 -15.31
N ALA A 256 -26.45 -8.65 -15.85
CA ALA A 256 -26.75 -9.27 -17.16
C ALA A 256 -27.98 -10.20 -17.11
#